data_b6d5e1de33f72c084bdf42118936916c
#
_entry.id   b6d5e1de33f72c084bdf42118936916c
#
_cell.length_a   1.000
_cell.length_b   1.000
_cell.length_c   1.000
_cell.angle_alpha   90.00
_cell.angle_beta   90.00
_cell.angle_gamma   90.00
#
_symmetry.space_group_name_H-M   'P 1'
#
loop_
_entity.id
_entity.type
_entity.pdbx_description
1 polymer ?
#
loop_
_entity_poly.entity_id
_entity_poly.type
_entity_poly.pdbx_seq_one_letter_code
_entity_poly.pdbx_strand_id
1 'polypeptide(L)'
;QSIKEYQKIISKYKIKSIEDPFGENDWMAWNKLMEYTKNVQIVGDDLYVTNLERLKKGFLNNSSNSILIKLNQIGTVSETLEVIKFAQIIGYKTIISHRSGDSEDTFIADLSVGTNSNQIKTGSLARSERVAKYNQLLRIEEDLGKKALMNKIN
;
A
#
# COMPACT_ATOMS: atom_id res chain seq x y z
N GLN A 1 24.53 -5.28 5.89
CA GLN A 1 24.19 -5.56 7.31
C GLN A 1 22.68 -5.58 7.50
N SER A 2 21.96 -4.57 7.05
CA SER A 2 20.49 -4.44 7.23
C SER A 2 19.68 -5.59 6.62
N ILE A 3 20.06 -6.12 5.46
CA ILE A 3 19.36 -7.26 4.83
C ILE A 3 19.38 -8.49 5.75
N LYS A 4 20.52 -8.79 6.38
CA LYS A 4 20.64 -9.91 7.32
C LYS A 4 19.75 -9.73 8.54
N GLU A 5 19.53 -8.50 9.00
CA GLU A 5 18.63 -8.23 10.12
C GLU A 5 17.17 -8.45 9.70
N TYR A 6 16.76 -7.99 8.51
CA TYR A 6 15.41 -8.31 7.99
C TYR A 6 15.19 -9.82 7.84
N GLN A 7 16.18 -10.56 7.33
CA GLN A 7 16.10 -12.01 7.23
C GLN A 7 15.89 -12.68 8.60
N LYS A 8 16.63 -12.24 9.64
CA LYS A 8 16.44 -12.73 11.01
C LYS A 8 15.04 -12.43 11.55
N ILE A 9 14.56 -11.20 11.35
CA ILE A 9 13.24 -10.78 11.82
C ILE A 9 12.15 -11.61 11.11
N ILE A 10 12.23 -11.74 9.79
CA ILE A 10 11.26 -12.50 8.98
C ILE A 10 11.27 -13.98 9.36
N SER A 11 12.44 -14.57 9.59
CA SER A 11 12.56 -15.99 10.00
C SER A 11 12.08 -16.24 11.42
N LYS A 12 12.28 -15.28 12.32
CA LYS A 12 11.89 -15.39 13.73
C LYS A 12 10.42 -15.10 13.98
N TYR A 13 9.85 -14.17 13.25
CA TYR A 13 8.48 -13.70 13.43
C TYR A 13 7.68 -13.95 12.15
N LYS A 14 6.37 -14.19 12.27
CA LYS A 14 5.46 -14.37 11.12
C LYS A 14 5.14 -13.01 10.49
N ILE A 15 6.16 -12.30 10.02
CA ILE A 15 5.98 -11.01 9.36
C ILE A 15 5.23 -11.21 8.04
N LYS A 16 4.19 -10.41 7.82
CA LYS A 16 3.37 -10.44 6.62
C LYS A 16 3.67 -9.27 5.67
N SER A 17 4.09 -8.14 6.21
CA SER A 17 4.35 -6.93 5.41
C SER A 17 5.46 -6.09 6.04
N ILE A 18 6.28 -5.47 5.19
CA ILE A 18 7.32 -4.49 5.57
C ILE A 18 7.18 -3.30 4.63
N GLU A 19 7.07 -2.11 5.20
CA GLU A 19 7.01 -0.85 4.47
C GLU A 19 8.36 -0.13 4.56
N ASP A 20 8.86 0.36 3.44
CA ASP A 20 10.11 1.11 3.27
C ASP A 20 11.30 0.54 4.06
N PRO A 21 11.74 -0.69 3.75
CA PRO A 21 12.86 -1.30 4.47
C PRO A 21 14.19 -0.58 4.24
N PHE A 22 14.33 0.21 3.17
CA PHE A 22 15.55 0.94 2.79
C PHE A 22 15.21 2.34 2.27
N GLY A 23 16.23 3.17 2.07
CA GLY A 23 16.07 4.50 1.49
C GLY A 23 15.50 4.45 0.07
N GLU A 24 14.81 5.53 -0.32
CA GLU A 24 14.05 5.67 -1.57
C GLU A 24 14.91 5.60 -2.85
N ASN A 25 16.22 5.62 -2.74
CA ASN A 25 17.14 5.54 -3.87
C ASN A 25 18.06 4.31 -3.82
N ASP A 26 17.95 3.47 -2.79
CA ASP A 26 18.77 2.26 -2.66
C ASP A 26 18.12 1.05 -3.35
N TRP A 27 17.86 1.18 -4.65
CA TRP A 27 17.21 0.16 -5.48
C TRP A 27 17.88 -1.22 -5.38
N MET A 28 19.20 -1.25 -5.15
CA MET A 28 19.95 -2.49 -5.02
C MET A 28 19.62 -3.23 -3.72
N ALA A 29 19.49 -2.53 -2.61
CA ALA A 29 19.11 -3.15 -1.34
C ALA A 29 17.67 -3.69 -1.38
N TRP A 30 16.76 -2.94 -2.01
CA TRP A 30 15.39 -3.37 -2.24
C TRP A 30 15.34 -4.67 -3.07
N ASN A 31 16.01 -4.70 -4.23
CA ASN A 31 16.08 -5.89 -5.08
C ASN A 31 16.62 -7.11 -4.31
N LYS A 32 17.74 -6.94 -3.61
CA LYS A 32 18.32 -8.01 -2.80
C LYS A 32 17.39 -8.53 -1.69
N LEU A 33 16.58 -7.67 -1.07
CA LEU A 33 15.61 -8.12 -0.08
C LEU A 33 14.53 -8.97 -0.73
N MET A 34 14.04 -8.58 -1.91
CA MET A 34 13.03 -9.33 -2.65
C MET A 34 13.45 -10.77 -2.99
N GLU A 35 14.74 -11.03 -3.21
CA GLU A 35 15.26 -12.39 -3.44
C GLU A 35 14.98 -13.33 -2.26
N TYR A 36 14.89 -12.81 -1.05
CA TYR A 36 14.72 -13.57 0.20
C TYR A 36 13.29 -13.53 0.77
N THR A 37 12.38 -12.77 0.17
CA THR A 37 11.08 -12.44 0.81
C THR A 37 9.87 -12.84 -0.04
N LYS A 38 9.89 -14.02 -0.66
CA LYS A 38 8.84 -14.51 -1.57
C LYS A 38 7.41 -14.46 -1.01
N ASN A 39 7.26 -14.59 0.32
CA ASN A 39 5.96 -14.64 1.01
C ASN A 39 5.70 -13.42 1.90
N VAL A 40 6.48 -12.36 1.76
CA VAL A 40 6.32 -11.11 2.52
C VAL A 40 5.93 -10.00 1.56
N GLN A 41 4.96 -9.21 1.95
CA GLN A 41 4.57 -8.01 1.22
C GLN A 41 5.62 -6.93 1.49
N ILE A 42 6.39 -6.56 0.46
CA ILE A 42 7.35 -5.45 0.51
C ILE A 42 6.70 -4.24 -0.16
N VAL A 43 6.46 -3.23 0.64
CA VAL A 43 5.69 -2.05 0.24
C VAL A 43 6.61 -0.86 0.02
N GLY A 44 6.56 -0.27 -1.17
CA GLY A 44 7.20 1.03 -1.43
C GLY A 44 6.25 2.18 -1.15
N ASP A 45 6.58 3.02 -0.17
CA ASP A 45 5.97 4.32 0.10
C ASP A 45 6.85 5.43 -0.48
N ASP A 46 7.90 5.83 0.22
CA ASP A 46 8.84 6.87 -0.25
C ASP A 46 9.64 6.40 -1.46
N LEU A 47 9.80 5.09 -1.65
CA LEU A 47 10.39 4.53 -2.86
C LEU A 47 9.65 5.00 -4.12
N TYR A 48 8.32 5.06 -4.08
CA TYR A 48 7.47 5.33 -5.25
C TYR A 48 6.79 6.69 -5.24
N VAL A 49 6.48 7.23 -4.06
CA VAL A 49 5.73 8.49 -3.88
C VAL A 49 4.51 8.61 -4.80
N THR A 50 3.78 7.50 -4.98
CA THR A 50 2.61 7.40 -5.88
C THR A 50 2.92 7.86 -7.33
N ASN A 51 4.18 7.72 -7.77
CA ASN A 51 4.64 8.16 -9.08
C ASN A 51 4.78 6.98 -10.04
N LEU A 52 4.14 7.07 -11.22
CA LEU A 52 4.09 6.00 -12.21
C LEU A 52 5.49 5.61 -12.73
N GLU A 53 6.36 6.58 -13.03
CA GLU A 53 7.70 6.29 -13.56
C GLU A 53 8.59 5.62 -12.52
N ARG A 54 8.48 6.02 -11.25
CA ARG A 54 9.20 5.33 -10.16
C ARG A 54 8.67 3.92 -9.96
N LEU A 55 7.36 3.71 -10.09
CA LEU A 55 6.76 2.37 -10.00
C LEU A 55 7.22 1.46 -11.15
N LYS A 56 7.24 1.97 -12.40
CA LYS A 56 7.80 1.25 -13.55
C LYS A 56 9.26 0.85 -13.31
N LYS A 57 10.07 1.79 -12.82
CA LYS A 57 11.47 1.52 -12.46
C LYS A 57 11.59 0.44 -11.40
N GLY A 58 10.78 0.50 -10.35
CA GLY A 58 10.78 -0.50 -9.27
C GLY A 58 10.38 -1.88 -9.77
N PHE A 59 9.39 -1.97 -10.64
CA PHE A 59 8.99 -3.22 -11.28
C PHE A 59 10.13 -3.82 -12.11
N LEU A 60 10.77 -3.04 -12.97
CA LEU A 60 11.89 -3.49 -13.80
C LEU A 60 13.09 -3.95 -12.96
N ASN A 61 13.32 -3.33 -11.81
CA ASN A 61 14.39 -3.71 -10.88
C ASN A 61 13.98 -4.79 -9.87
N ASN A 62 12.76 -5.31 -9.93
CA ASN A 62 12.22 -6.26 -8.93
C ASN A 62 12.42 -5.77 -7.49
N SER A 63 12.06 -4.51 -7.21
CA SER A 63 12.38 -3.85 -5.94
C SER A 63 11.34 -4.08 -4.85
N SER A 64 10.09 -4.39 -5.22
CA SER A 64 8.98 -4.63 -4.28
C SER A 64 7.89 -5.46 -4.96
N ASN A 65 6.81 -5.73 -4.23
CA ASN A 65 5.60 -6.38 -4.76
C ASN A 65 4.32 -5.63 -4.39
N SER A 66 4.45 -4.45 -3.80
CA SER A 66 3.32 -3.65 -3.34
C SER A 66 3.68 -2.17 -3.33
N ILE A 67 2.67 -1.33 -3.44
CA ILE A 67 2.80 0.14 -3.40
C ILE A 67 1.82 0.76 -2.42
N LEU A 68 2.28 1.75 -1.67
CA LEU A 68 1.43 2.65 -0.90
C LEU A 68 0.96 3.80 -1.79
N ILE A 69 -0.34 4.07 -1.77
CA ILE A 69 -1.00 5.09 -2.59
C ILE A 69 -1.44 6.26 -1.71
N LYS A 70 -0.93 7.43 -2.01
CA LYS A 70 -1.27 8.70 -1.34
C LYS A 70 -1.63 9.73 -2.40
N LEU A 71 -2.90 10.11 -2.49
CA LEU A 71 -3.39 11.02 -3.54
C LEU A 71 -2.62 12.33 -3.63
N ASN A 72 -2.26 12.91 -2.49
CA ASN A 72 -1.59 14.21 -2.46
C ASN A 72 -0.08 14.15 -2.77
N GLN A 73 0.51 12.98 -2.95
CA GLN A 73 1.89 12.84 -3.45
C GLN A 73 1.96 13.09 -4.96
N ILE A 74 0.97 12.60 -5.72
CA ILE A 74 0.87 12.84 -7.16
C ILE A 74 -0.01 14.06 -7.47
N GLY A 75 -1.08 14.30 -6.71
CA GLY A 75 -1.84 15.54 -6.71
C GLY A 75 -3.19 15.50 -7.41
N THR A 76 -3.47 14.52 -8.27
CA THR A 76 -4.77 14.37 -8.93
C THR A 76 -5.33 12.95 -8.78
N VAL A 77 -6.65 12.84 -8.80
CA VAL A 77 -7.35 11.54 -8.78
C VAL A 77 -7.04 10.74 -10.05
N SER A 78 -6.99 11.40 -11.21
CA SER A 78 -6.74 10.73 -12.50
C SER A 78 -5.37 10.07 -12.53
N GLU A 79 -4.32 10.77 -12.13
CA GLU A 79 -2.96 10.21 -12.06
C GLU A 79 -2.87 9.10 -10.99
N THR A 80 -3.56 9.28 -9.85
CA THR A 80 -3.64 8.23 -8.82
C THR A 80 -4.27 6.94 -9.37
N LEU A 81 -5.37 7.05 -10.11
CA LEU A 81 -6.03 5.91 -10.73
C LEU A 81 -5.15 5.23 -11.78
N GLU A 82 -4.35 6.00 -12.52
CA GLU A 82 -3.38 5.46 -13.47
C GLU A 82 -2.31 4.62 -12.77
N VAL A 83 -1.76 5.12 -11.67
CA VAL A 83 -0.78 4.37 -10.85
C VAL A 83 -1.39 3.09 -10.27
N ILE A 84 -2.61 3.16 -9.70
CA ILE A 84 -3.33 2.00 -9.18
C ILE A 84 -3.54 0.95 -10.28
N LYS A 85 -4.05 1.38 -11.43
CA LYS A 85 -4.30 0.49 -12.58
C LYS A 85 -3.02 -0.18 -13.06
N PHE A 86 -1.93 0.58 -13.19
CA PHE A 86 -0.64 0.00 -13.57
C PHE A 86 -0.14 -1.01 -12.53
N ALA A 87 -0.21 -0.68 -11.23
CA ALA A 87 0.16 -1.59 -10.16
C ALA A 87 -0.60 -2.92 -10.23
N GLN A 88 -1.91 -2.85 -10.45
CA GLN A 88 -2.77 -4.04 -10.59
C GLN A 88 -2.40 -4.88 -11.83
N ILE A 89 -2.11 -4.24 -12.98
CA ILE A 89 -1.71 -4.92 -14.22
C ILE A 89 -0.41 -5.73 -14.01
N ILE A 90 0.55 -5.17 -13.28
CA ILE A 90 1.83 -5.86 -13.00
C ILE A 90 1.76 -6.82 -11.79
N GLY A 91 0.58 -7.03 -11.21
CA GLY A 91 0.37 -7.95 -10.08
C GLY A 91 0.80 -7.41 -8.72
N TYR A 92 1.05 -6.11 -8.58
CA TYR A 92 1.35 -5.48 -7.29
C TYR A 92 0.08 -5.32 -6.46
N LYS A 93 0.22 -5.49 -5.14
CA LYS A 93 -0.83 -5.10 -4.19
C LYS A 93 -0.81 -3.58 -4.00
N THR A 94 -1.99 -3.00 -3.88
CA THR A 94 -2.18 -1.57 -3.64
C THR A 94 -2.74 -1.34 -2.24
N ILE A 95 -2.17 -0.37 -1.53
CA ILE A 95 -2.60 0.01 -0.18
C ILE A 95 -2.94 1.50 -0.24
N ILE A 96 -4.22 1.84 -0.12
CA ILE A 96 -4.64 3.23 -0.06
C ILE A 96 -4.33 3.78 1.32
N SER A 97 -3.68 4.94 1.38
CA SER A 97 -3.15 5.47 2.64
C SER A 97 -3.64 6.87 2.95
N HIS A 98 -3.89 7.11 4.24
CA HIS A 98 -4.03 8.44 4.83
C HIS A 98 -2.68 9.16 4.90
N ARG A 99 -2.73 10.40 5.42
CA ARG A 99 -1.54 11.19 5.80
C ARG A 99 -1.58 11.49 7.30
N SER A 100 -0.43 11.91 7.87
CA SER A 100 -0.34 12.29 9.29
C SER A 100 -1.27 13.46 9.65
N GLY A 101 -1.39 14.46 8.77
CA GLY A 101 -2.27 15.62 8.90
C GLY A 101 -3.61 15.45 8.18
N ASP A 102 -4.26 14.30 8.32
CA ASP A 102 -5.53 14.00 7.66
C ASP A 102 -6.72 14.76 8.28
N SER A 103 -7.82 14.84 7.51
CA SER A 103 -9.11 15.40 7.92
C SER A 103 -10.18 14.31 8.04
N GLU A 104 -11.41 14.67 8.38
CA GLU A 104 -12.54 13.74 8.43
C GLU A 104 -13.11 13.39 7.04
N ASP A 105 -12.52 13.88 5.95
CA ASP A 105 -12.86 13.47 4.60
C ASP A 105 -12.72 11.95 4.43
N THR A 106 -13.67 11.31 3.75
CA THR A 106 -13.77 9.85 3.65
C THR A 106 -13.36 9.30 2.28
N PHE A 107 -12.96 10.16 1.34
CA PHE A 107 -12.71 9.78 -0.06
C PHE A 107 -11.77 8.58 -0.22
N ILE A 108 -10.76 8.43 0.63
CA ILE A 108 -9.82 7.29 0.54
C ILE A 108 -10.48 5.95 0.84
N ALA A 109 -11.57 5.92 1.62
CA ALA A 109 -12.35 4.69 1.84
C ALA A 109 -13.10 4.30 0.57
N ASP A 110 -13.79 5.26 -0.07
CA ASP A 110 -14.48 5.05 -1.35
C ASP A 110 -13.49 4.66 -2.45
N LEU A 111 -12.34 5.33 -2.52
CA LEU A 111 -11.27 5.01 -3.47
C LEU A 111 -10.77 3.57 -3.27
N SER A 112 -10.54 3.16 -2.03
CA SER A 112 -10.02 1.82 -1.72
C SER A 112 -10.98 0.73 -2.21
N VAL A 113 -12.27 0.86 -1.94
CA VAL A 113 -13.27 -0.11 -2.38
C VAL A 113 -13.53 0.02 -3.88
N GLY A 114 -13.73 1.24 -4.40
CA GLY A 114 -14.05 1.50 -5.80
C GLY A 114 -12.97 1.06 -6.78
N THR A 115 -11.69 1.05 -6.36
CA THR A 115 -10.58 0.55 -7.17
C THR A 115 -10.24 -0.92 -6.91
N ASN A 116 -10.98 -1.58 -6.01
CA ASN A 116 -10.65 -2.93 -5.54
C ASN A 116 -9.21 -3.03 -5.03
N SER A 117 -8.76 -2.01 -4.31
CA SER A 117 -7.45 -2.01 -3.67
C SER A 117 -7.43 -3.05 -2.54
N ASN A 118 -6.31 -3.73 -2.40
CA ASN A 118 -6.22 -4.87 -1.49
C ASN A 118 -6.32 -4.48 -0.02
N GLN A 119 -5.88 -3.26 0.32
CA GLN A 119 -5.73 -2.80 1.70
C GLN A 119 -5.94 -1.29 1.81
N ILE A 120 -6.28 -0.86 3.03
CA ILE A 120 -6.27 0.55 3.43
C ILE A 120 -5.42 0.73 4.69
N LYS A 121 -4.57 1.75 4.72
CA LYS A 121 -3.79 2.19 5.88
C LYS A 121 -4.36 3.52 6.34
N THR A 122 -5.19 3.52 7.39
CA THR A 122 -5.93 4.73 7.78
C THR A 122 -5.91 5.02 9.29
N GLY A 123 -4.90 4.52 9.98
CA GLY A 123 -4.69 4.78 11.40
C GLY A 123 -5.43 3.84 12.32
N SER A 124 -5.45 4.18 13.60
CA SER A 124 -6.13 3.41 14.65
C SER A 124 -7.62 3.75 14.71
N LEU A 125 -8.39 2.94 15.44
CA LEU A 125 -9.81 3.18 15.76
C LEU A 125 -9.98 4.29 16.84
N ALA A 126 -9.19 5.33 16.74
CA ALA A 126 -9.20 6.51 17.61
C ALA A 126 -8.94 7.75 16.78
N ARG A 127 -9.42 8.92 17.25
CA ARG A 127 -9.39 10.21 16.57
C ARG A 127 -10.36 10.26 15.38
N SER A 128 -11.15 11.32 15.30
CA SER A 128 -12.28 11.43 14.37
C SER A 128 -11.87 11.35 12.91
N GLU A 129 -10.73 11.95 12.54
CA GLU A 129 -10.20 11.90 11.18
C GLU A 129 -9.79 10.49 10.71
N ARG A 130 -9.62 9.54 11.64
CA ARG A 130 -9.36 8.12 11.33
C ARG A 130 -10.66 7.32 11.34
N VAL A 131 -11.45 7.47 12.39
CA VAL A 131 -12.72 6.77 12.57
C VAL A 131 -13.71 7.08 11.44
N ALA A 132 -13.68 8.30 10.87
CA ALA A 132 -14.50 8.66 9.72
C ALA A 132 -14.34 7.70 8.54
N LYS A 133 -13.11 7.25 8.23
CA LYS A 133 -12.84 6.29 7.15
C LYS A 133 -13.40 4.90 7.46
N TYR A 134 -13.23 4.43 8.70
CA TYR A 134 -13.82 3.15 9.13
C TYR A 134 -15.35 3.17 9.07
N ASN A 135 -15.97 4.27 9.53
CA ASN A 135 -17.42 4.43 9.43
C ASN A 135 -17.89 4.46 7.96
N GLN A 136 -17.10 5.06 7.06
CA GLN A 136 -17.42 5.05 5.63
C GLN A 136 -17.33 3.63 5.03
N LEU A 137 -16.33 2.85 5.42
CA LEU A 137 -16.22 1.45 5.00
C LEU A 137 -17.46 0.64 5.46
N LEU A 138 -17.97 0.87 6.67
CA LEU A 138 -19.20 0.22 7.16
C LEU A 138 -20.42 0.63 6.33
N ARG A 139 -20.57 1.91 5.95
CA ARG A 139 -21.66 2.35 5.07
C ARG A 139 -21.57 1.70 3.68
N ILE A 140 -20.35 1.63 3.12
CA ILE A 140 -20.14 0.95 1.82
C ILE A 140 -20.50 -0.53 1.93
N GLU A 141 -20.15 -1.20 3.04
CA GLU A 141 -20.51 -2.60 3.28
C GLU A 141 -22.03 -2.77 3.34
N GLU A 142 -22.75 -1.87 4.03
CA GLU A 142 -24.23 -1.87 4.07
C GLU A 142 -24.83 -1.71 2.66
N ASP A 143 -24.32 -0.76 1.87
CA ASP A 143 -24.80 -0.51 0.50
C ASP A 143 -24.54 -1.71 -0.44
N LEU A 144 -23.38 -2.36 -0.31
CA LEU A 144 -23.05 -3.55 -1.10
C LEU A 144 -23.80 -4.80 -0.66
N GLY A 145 -24.19 -4.88 0.60
CA GLY A 145 -24.90 -6.01 1.20
C GLY A 145 -24.18 -7.33 0.93
N LYS A 146 -24.88 -8.30 0.35
CA LYS A 146 -24.30 -9.63 0.05
C LYS A 146 -23.15 -9.64 -0.97
N LYS A 147 -22.90 -8.52 -1.65
CA LYS A 147 -21.78 -8.37 -2.60
C LYS A 147 -20.50 -7.90 -1.92
N ALA A 148 -20.57 -7.48 -0.67
CA ALA A 148 -19.41 -7.07 0.10
C ALA A 148 -18.46 -8.27 0.33
N LEU A 149 -17.20 -8.10 -0.04
CA LEU A 149 -16.17 -9.11 0.12
C LEU A 149 -14.93 -8.48 0.77
N MET A 150 -14.37 -9.17 1.77
CA MET A 150 -13.11 -8.79 2.40
C MET A 150 -11.96 -9.54 1.75
N ASN A 151 -10.95 -8.81 1.27
CA ASN A 151 -9.71 -9.42 0.80
C ASN A 151 -8.97 -10.13 1.93
N LYS A 152 -8.46 -11.33 1.66
CA LYS A 152 -7.61 -12.05 2.61
C LYS A 152 -6.16 -11.61 2.44
N ILE A 153 -5.49 -11.31 3.54
CA ILE A 153 -4.04 -11.13 3.57
C ILE A 153 -3.43 -12.54 3.63
N ASN A 154 -2.95 -13.02 2.50
CA ASN A 154 -2.28 -14.32 2.41
C ASN A 154 -0.85 -14.24 2.92
#